data_865ec183ba436aaf97814de79fc12253
#
_entry.id   865ec183ba436aaf97814de79fc12253
#
_cell.length_a   1.000
_cell.length_b   1.000
_cell.length_c   1.000
_cell.angle_alpha   90.00
_cell.angle_beta   90.00
_cell.angle_gamma   90.00
#
_symmetry.space_group_name_H-M   'P 1'
#
loop_
_entity.id
_entity.type
_entity.pdbx_description
1 polymer ?
#
loop_
_entity_poly.entity_id
_entity_poly.type
_entity_poly.pdbx_seq_one_letter_code
_entity_poly.pdbx_strand_id
1 'polypeptide(L)'
;TGDEGAAKAVCDEFGCCGRRTALIYTVFSTSDSPYMQWQSELLEYSWKQVGQPGELIRLVSTDRSALPVHCHARTVATSSRQVHPVTGDDYAPYNKPASLLEWLQMERPDGTVLLLDPDCVFRAPMCREVVEGHPVAQRWVGISPTGRDEYLGLDPRFAFLEEQGIHARIPAQFGMIPTLIHTRDLERIAARWLELTALVRQEVTDHSGRRMWESDMFAYAVVAAEAGLAHELTSLGVCTNWSPDEAAGAPIIHYCNAVEGGAGESIWSKRHYKP
;
A
#
# COMPACT_ATOMS: atom_id res chain seq x y z
N THR A 1 -19.54 -16.20 -23.53
CA THR A 1 -18.40 -16.26 -24.51
C THR A 1 -17.57 -14.99 -24.59
N GLY A 2 -18.01 -13.86 -23.96
CA GLY A 2 -17.23 -12.60 -23.93
C GLY A 2 -16.27 -12.48 -22.73
N ASP A 3 -16.53 -13.24 -21.67
CA ASP A 3 -15.83 -13.09 -20.39
C ASP A 3 -14.49 -13.87 -20.33
N GLU A 4 -14.39 -14.98 -21.06
CA GLU A 4 -13.15 -15.78 -21.11
C GLU A 4 -12.02 -15.08 -21.88
N GLY A 5 -12.34 -14.26 -22.87
CA GLY A 5 -11.36 -13.50 -23.64
C GLY A 5 -10.73 -12.35 -22.87
N ALA A 6 -11.54 -11.65 -22.05
CA ALA A 6 -11.07 -10.57 -21.18
C ALA A 6 -10.21 -11.11 -20.04
N ALA A 7 -10.62 -12.21 -19.41
CA ALA A 7 -9.85 -12.87 -18.36
C ALA A 7 -8.49 -13.40 -18.88
N LYS A 8 -8.43 -13.90 -20.09
CA LYS A 8 -7.20 -14.39 -20.70
C LYS A 8 -6.24 -13.23 -21.06
N ALA A 9 -6.76 -12.11 -21.57
CA ALA A 9 -5.95 -10.93 -21.86
C ALA A 9 -5.32 -10.34 -20.59
N VAL A 10 -6.09 -10.27 -19.50
CA VAL A 10 -5.62 -9.85 -18.19
C VAL A 10 -4.57 -10.84 -17.65
N CYS A 11 -4.76 -12.15 -17.80
CA CYS A 11 -3.78 -13.16 -17.41
C CYS A 11 -2.44 -13.02 -18.16
N ASP A 12 -2.47 -12.70 -19.46
CA ASP A 12 -1.26 -12.55 -20.27
C ASP A 12 -0.50 -11.26 -19.91
N GLU A 13 -1.21 -10.18 -19.58
CA GLU A 13 -0.62 -8.90 -19.20
C GLU A 13 0.06 -8.96 -17.81
N PHE A 14 -0.51 -9.72 -16.88
CA PHE A 14 0.02 -9.85 -15.49
C PHE A 14 0.85 -11.12 -15.26
N GLY A 15 1.23 -11.84 -16.29
CA GLY A 15 2.24 -12.89 -16.27
C GLY A 15 1.80 -14.25 -15.72
N CYS A 16 0.48 -14.50 -15.59
CA CYS A 16 -0.06 -15.70 -14.94
C CYS A 16 -0.10 -16.97 -15.83
N CYS A 17 0.22 -16.89 -17.11
CA CYS A 17 0.14 -18.03 -18.01
C CYS A 17 1.38 -18.92 -17.93
N GLY A 18 1.27 -20.06 -17.23
CA GLY A 18 2.10 -21.25 -17.48
C GLY A 18 3.51 -21.28 -16.88
N ARG A 19 3.92 -20.37 -16.01
CA ARG A 19 5.20 -20.42 -15.31
C ARG A 19 5.07 -21.03 -13.91
N ARG A 20 6.12 -21.71 -13.43
CA ARG A 20 6.29 -21.95 -11.99
C ARG A 20 6.32 -20.56 -11.36
N THR A 21 5.28 -20.21 -10.63
CA THR A 21 5.21 -18.94 -9.90
C THR A 21 6.27 -18.95 -8.82
N ALA A 22 7.18 -17.96 -8.83
CA ALA A 22 8.00 -17.68 -7.67
C ALA A 22 7.07 -17.34 -6.50
N LEU A 23 7.61 -17.42 -5.31
CA LEU A 23 6.84 -17.17 -4.10
C LEU A 23 6.50 -15.66 -4.02
N ILE A 24 5.21 -15.35 -4.22
CA ILE A 24 4.68 -13.99 -4.02
C ILE A 24 4.05 -13.94 -2.62
N TYR A 25 4.52 -13.03 -1.81
CA TYR A 25 3.93 -12.72 -0.51
C TYR A 25 2.93 -11.57 -0.68
N THR A 26 1.64 -11.86 -0.62
CA THR A 26 0.62 -10.80 -0.52
C THR A 26 0.54 -10.35 0.93
N VAL A 27 1.01 -9.14 1.23
CA VAL A 27 1.18 -8.64 2.60
C VAL A 27 0.34 -7.39 2.82
N PHE A 28 -0.37 -7.34 3.93
CA PHE A 28 -1.11 -6.15 4.35
C PHE A 28 -1.06 -5.96 5.86
N SER A 29 -1.02 -4.69 6.29
CA SER A 29 -0.95 -4.30 7.70
C SER A 29 -2.31 -3.86 8.21
N THR A 30 -2.66 -4.31 9.42
CA THR A 30 -3.93 -3.98 10.09
C THR A 30 -3.71 -3.70 11.57
N SER A 31 -4.72 -3.11 12.21
CA SER A 31 -4.86 -3.14 13.66
C SER A 31 -5.84 -4.24 14.08
N ASP A 32 -5.80 -4.58 15.38
CA ASP A 32 -6.76 -5.50 16.00
C ASP A 32 -8.07 -4.76 16.34
N SER A 33 -8.84 -4.43 15.29
CA SER A 33 -10.12 -3.75 15.43
C SER A 33 -11.19 -4.40 14.53
N PRO A 34 -12.48 -4.37 14.95
CA PRO A 34 -13.57 -4.87 14.11
C PRO A 34 -13.63 -4.19 12.74
N TYR A 35 -13.27 -2.90 12.69
CA TYR A 35 -13.21 -2.14 11.43
C TYR A 35 -12.17 -2.71 10.44
N MET A 36 -10.99 -3.11 10.91
CA MET A 36 -9.97 -3.74 10.07
C MET A 36 -10.27 -5.21 9.80
N GLN A 37 -11.00 -5.86 10.69
CA GLN A 37 -11.34 -7.28 10.56
C GLN A 37 -12.17 -7.57 9.31
N TRP A 38 -13.30 -6.88 9.13
CA TRP A 38 -14.17 -7.13 7.96
C TRP A 38 -13.49 -6.79 6.63
N GLN A 39 -12.61 -5.78 6.61
CA GLN A 39 -11.82 -5.43 5.42
C GLN A 39 -10.84 -6.56 5.10
N SER A 40 -10.16 -7.08 6.11
CA SER A 40 -9.28 -8.25 5.95
C SER A 40 -10.00 -9.47 5.39
N GLU A 41 -11.20 -9.77 5.90
CA GLU A 41 -12.03 -10.88 5.43
C GLU A 41 -12.45 -10.72 3.97
N LEU A 42 -12.79 -9.51 3.55
CA LEU A 42 -13.15 -9.21 2.17
C LEU A 42 -11.94 -9.34 1.23
N LEU A 43 -10.77 -8.82 1.63
CA LEU A 43 -9.53 -8.99 0.89
C LEU A 43 -9.19 -10.47 0.73
N GLU A 44 -9.20 -11.23 1.82
CA GLU A 44 -8.92 -12.66 1.82
C GLU A 44 -9.89 -13.44 0.94
N TYR A 45 -11.20 -13.16 1.04
CA TYR A 45 -12.21 -13.78 0.20
C TYR A 45 -11.88 -13.55 -1.28
N SER A 46 -11.62 -12.30 -1.69
CA SER A 46 -11.32 -11.97 -3.07
C SER A 46 -10.00 -12.59 -3.55
N TRP A 47 -8.97 -12.63 -2.69
CA TRP A 47 -7.69 -13.29 -2.93
C TRP A 47 -7.88 -14.77 -3.31
N LYS A 48 -8.74 -15.48 -2.56
CA LYS A 48 -9.09 -16.88 -2.83
C LYS A 48 -9.89 -17.04 -4.11
N GLN A 49 -10.89 -16.16 -4.33
CA GLN A 49 -11.78 -16.27 -5.49
C GLN A 49 -11.04 -16.15 -6.82
N VAL A 50 -10.01 -15.27 -6.89
CA VAL A 50 -9.21 -15.11 -8.11
C VAL A 50 -8.08 -16.14 -8.21
N GLY A 51 -7.86 -16.97 -7.19
CA GLY A 51 -6.75 -17.91 -7.18
C GLY A 51 -5.38 -17.22 -7.18
N GLN A 52 -5.25 -16.12 -6.44
CA GLN A 52 -3.97 -15.40 -6.33
C GLN A 52 -2.87 -16.35 -5.84
N PRO A 53 -1.75 -16.48 -6.58
CA PRO A 53 -0.67 -17.38 -6.17
C PRO A 53 0.13 -16.83 -4.99
N GLY A 54 0.82 -17.76 -4.31
CA GLY A 54 1.71 -17.45 -3.22
C GLY A 54 1.05 -17.51 -1.84
N GLU A 55 1.50 -16.69 -0.92
CA GLU A 55 1.06 -16.68 0.46
C GLU A 55 0.36 -15.36 0.81
N LEU A 56 -0.75 -15.43 1.52
CA LEU A 56 -1.42 -14.26 2.07
C LEU A 56 -1.03 -14.07 3.52
N ILE A 57 -0.44 -12.92 3.84
CA ILE A 57 0.09 -12.57 5.15
C ILE A 57 -0.63 -11.33 5.69
N ARG A 58 -1.24 -11.47 6.84
CA ARG A 58 -1.83 -10.38 7.59
C ARG A 58 -0.92 -10.00 8.76
N LEU A 59 -0.38 -8.79 8.75
CA LEU A 59 0.38 -8.23 9.87
C LEU A 59 -0.61 -7.50 10.79
N VAL A 60 -0.75 -7.95 12.03
CA VAL A 60 -1.68 -7.35 12.99
C VAL A 60 -0.90 -6.61 14.06
N SER A 61 -0.96 -5.29 14.01
CA SER A 61 -0.38 -4.44 15.05
C SER A 61 -1.28 -4.41 16.27
N THR A 62 -0.79 -4.96 17.38
CA THR A 62 -1.55 -5.13 18.61
C THR A 62 -0.65 -5.15 19.83
N ASP A 63 -1.18 -4.71 20.97
CA ASP A 63 -0.55 -4.85 22.27
C ASP A 63 -1.07 -6.07 23.05
N ARG A 64 -1.93 -6.88 22.42
CA ARG A 64 -2.51 -8.09 23.03
C ARG A 64 -1.60 -9.30 22.81
N SER A 65 -1.55 -10.16 23.80
CA SER A 65 -0.78 -11.41 23.76
C SER A 65 -1.40 -12.52 22.90
N ALA A 66 -2.69 -12.41 22.55
CA ALA A 66 -3.40 -13.37 21.74
C ALA A 66 -4.25 -12.66 20.68
N LEU A 67 -4.13 -13.10 19.44
CA LEU A 67 -4.95 -12.61 18.34
C LEU A 67 -6.22 -13.45 18.20
N PRO A 68 -7.37 -12.83 17.92
CA PRO A 68 -8.52 -13.57 17.46
C PRO A 68 -8.19 -14.19 16.10
N VAL A 69 -8.28 -15.51 16.00
CA VAL A 69 -8.09 -16.24 14.74
C VAL A 69 -9.40 -16.22 13.97
N HIS A 70 -9.56 -15.26 13.08
CA HIS A 70 -10.78 -15.13 12.28
C HIS A 70 -10.54 -15.17 10.77
N CYS A 71 -9.29 -15.13 10.32
CA CYS A 71 -8.93 -15.16 8.91
C CYS A 71 -8.16 -16.42 8.57
N HIS A 72 -8.31 -16.90 7.34
CA HIS A 72 -7.50 -18.00 6.81
C HIS A 72 -6.12 -17.53 6.34
N ALA A 73 -5.88 -16.23 6.22
CA ALA A 73 -4.57 -15.67 6.00
C ALA A 73 -3.63 -16.04 7.16
N ARG A 74 -2.38 -16.29 6.85
CA ARG A 74 -1.37 -16.42 7.89
C ARG A 74 -1.23 -15.09 8.62
N THR A 75 -1.57 -15.09 9.90
CA THR A 75 -1.56 -13.91 10.74
C THR A 75 -0.28 -13.83 11.54
N VAL A 76 0.42 -12.70 11.45
CA VAL A 76 1.63 -12.38 12.22
C VAL A 76 1.31 -11.22 13.16
N ALA A 77 1.47 -11.46 14.47
CA ALA A 77 1.36 -10.39 15.46
C ALA A 77 2.60 -9.51 15.45
N THR A 78 2.39 -8.20 15.44
CA THR A 78 3.44 -7.19 15.52
C THR A 78 3.11 -6.16 16.58
N SER A 79 4.11 -5.45 17.08
CA SER A 79 3.93 -4.42 18.10
C SER A 79 3.16 -3.22 17.54
N SER A 80 2.18 -2.69 18.29
CA SER A 80 1.50 -1.46 17.89
C SER A 80 2.45 -0.25 17.97
N ARG A 81 2.45 0.54 16.91
CA ARG A 81 3.18 1.83 16.81
C ARG A 81 2.24 2.99 16.51
N GLN A 82 0.94 2.78 16.64
CA GLN A 82 -0.07 3.80 16.35
C GLN A 82 0.17 5.10 17.11
N VAL A 83 0.58 5.00 18.38
CA VAL A 83 0.99 6.17 19.16
C VAL A 83 2.51 6.30 19.13
N HIS A 84 2.99 7.41 18.57
CA HIS A 84 4.44 7.65 18.48
C HIS A 84 5.05 7.83 19.89
N PRO A 85 6.08 7.05 20.27
CA PRO A 85 6.55 6.97 21.66
C PRO A 85 7.15 8.27 22.19
N VAL A 86 7.62 9.16 21.34
CA VAL A 86 8.27 10.42 21.75
C VAL A 86 7.29 11.60 21.67
N THR A 87 6.52 11.68 20.58
CA THR A 87 5.66 12.85 20.33
C THR A 87 4.24 12.68 20.83
N GLY A 88 3.81 11.44 21.15
CA GLY A 88 2.44 11.12 21.51
C GLY A 88 1.43 11.27 20.37
N ASP A 89 1.89 11.46 19.12
CA ASP A 89 1.02 11.55 17.96
C ASP A 89 0.30 10.23 17.72
N ASP A 90 -1.02 10.27 17.64
CA ASP A 90 -1.86 9.11 17.35
C ASP A 90 -2.13 9.06 15.84
N TYR A 91 -1.45 8.13 15.15
CA TYR A 91 -1.52 8.00 13.71
C TYR A 91 -1.35 6.53 13.31
N ALA A 92 -2.47 5.88 13.02
CA ALA A 92 -2.52 4.44 12.70
C ALA A 92 -1.58 4.00 11.57
N PRO A 93 -1.32 4.79 10.50
CA PRO A 93 -0.41 4.38 9.44
C PRO A 93 1.06 4.18 9.84
N TYR A 94 1.50 4.61 11.05
CA TYR A 94 2.82 4.20 11.58
C TYR A 94 2.96 2.68 11.63
N ASN A 95 1.86 1.97 11.84
CA ASN A 95 1.86 0.51 11.92
C ASN A 95 2.30 -0.16 10.62
N LYS A 96 2.10 0.45 9.46
CA LYS A 96 2.46 -0.16 8.17
C LYS A 96 3.97 -0.39 8.06
N PRO A 97 4.85 0.63 8.07
CA PRO A 97 6.29 0.41 8.03
C PRO A 97 6.81 -0.36 9.25
N ALA A 98 6.23 -0.17 10.43
CA ALA A 98 6.66 -0.84 11.64
C ALA A 98 6.39 -2.34 11.59
N SER A 99 5.21 -2.76 11.23
CA SER A 99 4.84 -4.18 11.14
C SER A 99 5.60 -4.90 10.02
N LEU A 100 5.85 -4.23 8.91
CA LEU A 100 6.69 -4.76 7.83
C LEU A 100 8.13 -4.98 8.30
N LEU A 101 8.73 -3.99 8.98
CA LEU A 101 10.07 -4.11 9.53
C LEU A 101 10.18 -5.29 10.49
N GLU A 102 9.22 -5.43 11.40
CA GLU A 102 9.21 -6.51 12.40
C GLU A 102 9.04 -7.88 11.75
N TRP A 103 8.14 -8.03 10.76
CA TRP A 103 7.96 -9.24 9.99
C TRP A 103 9.22 -9.65 9.21
N LEU A 104 9.85 -8.70 8.50
CA LEU A 104 11.08 -8.95 7.75
C LEU A 104 12.23 -9.42 8.66
N GLN A 105 12.34 -8.83 9.85
CA GLN A 105 13.34 -9.23 10.84
C GLN A 105 13.10 -10.64 11.42
N MET A 106 11.83 -10.98 11.66
CA MET A 106 11.46 -12.28 12.22
C MET A 106 11.59 -13.42 11.22
N GLU A 107 11.16 -13.22 9.99
CA GLU A 107 10.98 -14.31 9.03
C GLU A 107 12.01 -14.34 7.91
N ARG A 108 12.62 -13.21 7.60
CA ARG A 108 13.61 -13.06 6.52
C ARG A 108 13.16 -13.69 5.20
N PRO A 109 11.99 -13.33 4.70
CA PRO A 109 11.48 -13.88 3.46
C PRO A 109 12.37 -13.48 2.28
N ASP A 110 12.39 -14.30 1.22
CA ASP A 110 13.10 -13.98 -0.02
C ASP A 110 12.16 -14.13 -1.21
N GLY A 111 11.90 -13.05 -1.92
CA GLY A 111 10.98 -13.03 -3.07
C GLY A 111 10.25 -11.71 -3.27
N THR A 112 9.17 -11.77 -4.01
CA THR A 112 8.32 -10.61 -4.31
C THR A 112 7.25 -10.41 -3.23
N VAL A 113 7.14 -9.20 -2.73
CA VAL A 113 6.02 -8.75 -1.89
C VAL A 113 5.04 -7.96 -2.74
N LEU A 114 3.78 -8.38 -2.75
CA LEU A 114 2.65 -7.56 -3.16
C LEU A 114 2.09 -6.88 -1.91
N LEU A 115 2.48 -5.64 -1.72
CA LEU A 115 2.06 -4.83 -0.57
C LEU A 115 0.71 -4.19 -0.86
N LEU A 116 -0.24 -4.41 0.05
CA LEU A 116 -1.62 -3.92 -0.04
C LEU A 116 -2.05 -3.19 1.24
N ASP A 117 -3.13 -2.44 1.14
CA ASP A 117 -3.93 -2.03 2.27
C ASP A 117 -5.11 -3.00 2.46
N PRO A 118 -5.66 -3.14 3.68
CA PRO A 118 -6.75 -4.09 3.95
C PRO A 118 -8.02 -3.80 3.15
N ASP A 119 -8.19 -2.56 2.69
CA ASP A 119 -9.29 -2.09 1.86
C ASP A 119 -9.04 -2.28 0.35
N CYS A 120 -8.39 -3.37 -0.01
CA CYS A 120 -8.22 -3.82 -1.38
C CYS A 120 -9.08 -5.06 -1.68
N VAL A 121 -9.53 -5.18 -2.92
CA VAL A 121 -10.28 -6.33 -3.45
C VAL A 121 -9.66 -6.77 -4.76
N PHE A 122 -9.34 -8.05 -4.87
CA PHE A 122 -8.86 -8.66 -6.10
C PHE A 122 -10.00 -8.89 -7.10
N ARG A 123 -9.77 -8.55 -8.35
CA ARG A 123 -10.61 -8.89 -9.51
C ARG A 123 -9.95 -9.90 -10.44
N ALA A 124 -8.62 -9.91 -10.45
CA ALA A 124 -7.83 -10.86 -11.19
C ALA A 124 -6.54 -11.18 -10.42
N PRO A 125 -5.91 -12.34 -10.66
CA PRO A 125 -4.65 -12.68 -10.01
C PRO A 125 -3.52 -11.80 -10.54
N MET A 126 -2.56 -11.49 -9.67
CA MET A 126 -1.35 -10.76 -9.99
C MET A 126 -0.15 -11.67 -9.77
N CYS A 127 0.50 -12.06 -10.85
CA CYS A 127 1.59 -13.05 -10.85
C CYS A 127 2.94 -12.45 -11.27
N ARG A 128 3.01 -11.13 -11.32
CA ARG A 128 4.23 -10.43 -11.71
C ARG A 128 5.26 -10.51 -10.58
N GLU A 129 6.44 -11.01 -10.92
CA GLU A 129 7.61 -10.96 -10.06
C GLU A 129 8.41 -9.70 -10.32
N VAL A 130 9.09 -9.22 -9.28
CA VAL A 130 10.05 -8.12 -9.39
C VAL A 130 11.42 -8.56 -8.90
N VAL A 131 12.44 -7.96 -9.46
CA VAL A 131 13.83 -8.16 -9.02
C VAL A 131 14.27 -7.01 -8.13
N GLU A 132 15.29 -7.23 -7.32
CA GLU A 132 15.87 -6.22 -6.46
C GLU A 132 16.24 -4.95 -7.25
N GLY A 133 15.92 -3.78 -6.71
CA GLY A 133 16.14 -2.47 -7.31
C GLY A 133 15.05 -2.01 -8.31
N HIS A 134 14.10 -2.87 -8.68
CA HIS A 134 13.09 -2.59 -9.71
C HIS A 134 11.64 -2.81 -9.23
N PRO A 135 11.16 -2.06 -8.25
CA PRO A 135 9.80 -2.17 -7.77
C PRO A 135 8.80 -1.64 -8.81
N VAL A 136 7.57 -2.14 -8.72
CA VAL A 136 6.44 -1.72 -9.55
C VAL A 136 5.33 -1.25 -8.65
N ALA A 137 4.74 -0.10 -8.93
CA ALA A 137 3.69 0.44 -8.07
C ALA A 137 2.53 1.03 -8.88
N GLN A 138 1.36 1.06 -8.26
CA GLN A 138 0.24 1.81 -8.77
C GLN A 138 0.61 3.28 -8.90
N ARG A 139 0.41 3.85 -10.08
CA ARG A 139 0.56 5.29 -10.28
C ARG A 139 -0.46 6.03 -9.45
N TRP A 140 0.00 6.94 -8.63
CA TRP A 140 -0.88 7.84 -7.89
C TRP A 140 -0.97 9.19 -8.60
N VAL A 141 -2.18 9.58 -8.97
CA VAL A 141 -2.46 10.85 -9.64
C VAL A 141 -3.24 11.72 -8.66
N GLY A 142 -2.62 12.50 -7.84
CA GLY A 142 -3.39 13.36 -6.94
C GLY A 142 -2.68 13.87 -5.71
N ILE A 143 -1.46 13.42 -5.47
CA ILE A 143 -0.68 13.90 -4.33
C ILE A 143 0.14 15.15 -4.72
N SER A 144 0.46 15.35 -5.99
CA SER A 144 1.10 16.58 -6.41
C SER A 144 0.11 17.75 -6.30
N PRO A 145 0.39 18.74 -5.44
CA PRO A 145 -0.48 19.91 -5.30
C PRO A 145 -0.57 20.74 -6.58
N THR A 146 0.38 20.56 -7.48
CA THR A 146 0.53 21.35 -8.72
C THR A 146 0.04 20.58 -9.95
N GLY A 147 -0.23 19.26 -9.84
CA GLY A 147 -0.62 18.41 -10.97
C GLY A 147 0.45 18.26 -12.05
N ARG A 148 1.69 18.70 -11.78
CA ARG A 148 2.82 18.63 -12.71
C ARG A 148 3.79 17.51 -12.33
N ASP A 149 4.61 17.06 -13.28
CA ASP A 149 5.73 16.12 -13.04
C ASP A 149 6.91 16.85 -12.35
N GLU A 150 6.65 17.34 -11.14
CA GLU A 150 7.61 18.09 -10.34
C GLU A 150 8.17 17.17 -9.23
N TYR A 151 9.22 17.64 -8.60
CA TYR A 151 9.82 16.96 -7.44
C TYR A 151 9.21 17.48 -6.14
N LEU A 152 9.06 16.61 -5.14
CA LEU A 152 8.56 17.01 -3.81
C LEU A 152 9.38 18.15 -3.20
N GLY A 153 10.72 18.18 -3.42
CA GLY A 153 11.59 19.26 -2.96
C GLY A 153 11.29 20.63 -3.57
N LEU A 154 10.47 20.73 -4.61
CA LEU A 154 9.98 22.02 -5.14
C LEU A 154 8.72 22.51 -4.44
N ASP A 155 8.08 21.65 -3.65
CA ASP A 155 6.93 22.03 -2.81
C ASP A 155 7.45 22.60 -1.47
N PRO A 156 7.15 23.87 -1.13
CA PRO A 156 7.63 24.49 0.11
C PRO A 156 7.33 23.69 1.39
N ARG A 157 6.29 22.88 1.37
CA ARG A 157 5.94 22.00 2.52
C ARG A 157 7.00 20.94 2.79
N PHE A 158 7.84 20.62 1.81
CA PHE A 158 8.91 19.63 1.92
C PHE A 158 10.32 20.25 1.98
N ALA A 159 10.43 21.59 2.16
CA ALA A 159 11.71 22.26 2.28
C ALA A 159 12.58 21.72 3.42
N PHE A 160 11.96 21.23 4.49
CA PHE A 160 12.63 20.59 5.62
C PHE A 160 13.49 19.37 5.23
N LEU A 161 13.21 18.72 4.09
CA LEU A 161 14.01 17.58 3.63
C LEU A 161 15.48 18.00 3.37
N GLU A 162 15.71 19.18 2.82
CA GLU A 162 17.07 19.70 2.61
C GLU A 162 17.76 20.00 3.95
N GLU A 163 17.04 20.54 4.93
CA GLU A 163 17.54 20.79 6.28
C GLU A 163 17.93 19.48 7.00
N GLN A 164 17.27 18.39 6.66
CA GLN A 164 17.59 17.05 7.14
C GLN A 164 18.68 16.34 6.30
N GLY A 165 19.29 17.03 5.34
CA GLY A 165 20.31 16.47 4.47
C GLY A 165 19.78 15.48 3.42
N ILE A 166 18.48 15.49 3.16
CA ILE A 166 17.83 14.65 2.16
C ILE A 166 17.83 15.39 0.83
N HIS A 167 18.83 15.10 0.00
CA HIS A 167 19.03 15.72 -1.30
C HIS A 167 18.58 14.83 -2.47
N ALA A 168 17.90 13.72 -2.16
CA ALA A 168 17.40 12.80 -3.18
C ALA A 168 16.36 13.50 -4.07
N ARG A 169 16.40 13.18 -5.37
CA ARG A 169 15.41 13.67 -6.33
C ARG A 169 14.13 12.87 -6.22
N ILE A 170 13.17 13.37 -5.45
CA ILE A 170 11.95 12.69 -5.08
C ILE A 170 10.85 13.09 -6.07
N PRO A 171 10.33 12.17 -6.91
CA PRO A 171 9.28 12.50 -7.85
C PRO A 171 7.99 12.88 -7.12
N ALA A 172 7.31 13.91 -7.62
CA ALA A 172 6.00 14.30 -7.09
C ALA A 172 4.89 13.30 -7.45
N GLN A 173 5.06 12.57 -8.56
CA GLN A 173 4.24 11.42 -8.89
C GLN A 173 4.97 10.15 -8.45
N PHE A 174 4.41 9.46 -7.51
CA PHE A 174 4.89 8.17 -7.08
C PHE A 174 3.71 7.24 -6.87
N GLY A 175 3.99 5.95 -6.89
CA GLY A 175 3.00 4.95 -6.59
C GLY A 175 3.18 4.44 -5.18
N MET A 176 2.12 3.91 -4.63
CA MET A 176 2.21 3.19 -3.39
C MET A 176 1.40 1.89 -3.47
N ILE A 177 0.19 1.88 -3.03
CA ILE A 177 -0.62 0.67 -2.95
C ILE A 177 -1.56 0.57 -4.16
N PRO A 178 -1.56 -0.55 -4.86
CA PRO A 178 -0.70 -1.76 -4.72
C PRO A 178 0.76 -1.52 -5.14
N THR A 179 1.69 -2.19 -4.43
CA THR A 179 3.12 -2.15 -4.77
C THR A 179 3.70 -3.56 -4.82
N LEU A 180 4.41 -3.88 -5.89
CA LEU A 180 5.27 -5.05 -5.98
C LEU A 180 6.71 -4.61 -5.72
N ILE A 181 7.33 -5.19 -4.69
CA ILE A 181 8.68 -4.85 -4.26
C ILE A 181 9.42 -6.12 -3.82
N HIS A 182 10.72 -6.21 -4.09
CA HIS A 182 11.51 -7.32 -3.60
C HIS A 182 11.73 -7.20 -2.08
N THR A 183 11.70 -8.30 -1.37
CA THR A 183 11.88 -8.32 0.10
C THR A 183 13.14 -7.62 0.55
N ARG A 184 14.27 -7.77 -0.18
CA ARG A 184 15.53 -7.11 0.14
C ARG A 184 15.47 -5.60 0.01
N ASP A 185 14.72 -5.07 -0.96
CA ASP A 185 14.49 -3.63 -1.08
C ASP A 185 13.65 -3.13 0.07
N LEU A 186 12.59 -3.87 0.42
CA LEU A 186 11.72 -3.52 1.53
C LEU A 186 12.48 -3.55 2.87
N GLU A 187 13.32 -4.56 3.10
CA GLU A 187 14.19 -4.66 4.29
C GLU A 187 15.14 -3.46 4.40
N ARG A 188 15.71 -3.03 3.26
CA ARG A 188 16.63 -1.89 3.19
C ARG A 188 15.97 -0.57 3.57
N ILE A 189 14.67 -0.39 3.25
CA ILE A 189 13.97 0.87 3.45
C ILE A 189 13.06 0.92 4.67
N ALA A 190 12.58 -0.21 5.21
CA ALA A 190 11.49 -0.24 6.19
C ALA A 190 11.75 0.56 7.47
N ALA A 191 12.95 0.49 8.03
CA ALA A 191 13.32 1.24 9.23
C ALA A 191 13.31 2.76 8.96
N ARG A 192 13.93 3.17 7.86
CA ARG A 192 13.99 4.59 7.46
C ARG A 192 12.62 5.12 7.06
N TRP A 193 11.78 4.27 6.46
CA TRP A 193 10.39 4.63 6.17
C TRP A 193 9.61 4.98 7.43
N LEU A 194 9.75 4.18 8.49
CA LEU A 194 9.12 4.48 9.78
C LEU A 194 9.60 5.81 10.37
N GLU A 195 10.90 6.07 10.37
CA GLU A 195 11.49 7.33 10.85
C GLU A 195 10.97 8.53 10.05
N LEU A 196 11.02 8.45 8.72
CA LEU A 196 10.56 9.53 7.85
C LEU A 196 9.05 9.74 7.93
N THR A 197 8.27 8.69 8.20
CA THR A 197 6.82 8.85 8.44
C THR A 197 6.58 9.77 9.63
N ALA A 198 7.33 9.61 10.72
CA ALA A 198 7.21 10.48 11.88
C ALA A 198 7.64 11.92 11.57
N LEU A 199 8.71 12.10 10.82
CA LEU A 199 9.21 13.42 10.43
C LEU A 199 8.20 14.14 9.52
N VAL A 200 7.77 13.51 8.43
CA VAL A 200 6.76 14.10 7.51
C VAL A 200 5.47 14.42 8.27
N ARG A 201 5.05 13.55 9.17
CA ARG A 201 3.85 13.76 9.98
C ARG A 201 3.95 14.98 10.91
N GLN A 202 5.13 15.33 11.34
CA GLN A 202 5.37 16.50 12.19
C GLN A 202 5.48 17.79 11.37
N GLU A 203 6.16 17.74 10.24
CA GLU A 203 6.53 18.92 9.45
C GLU A 203 5.46 19.32 8.43
N VAL A 204 4.66 18.36 7.92
CA VAL A 204 3.73 18.63 6.83
C VAL A 204 2.29 18.69 7.31
N THR A 205 1.61 19.79 6.94
CA THR A 205 0.17 19.96 7.17
C THR A 205 -0.60 19.99 5.87
N ASP A 206 -1.88 19.61 5.93
CA ASP A 206 -2.84 19.77 4.84
C ASP A 206 -3.25 21.26 4.68
N HIS A 207 -4.08 21.55 3.69
CA HIS A 207 -4.58 22.90 3.44
C HIS A 207 -5.42 23.49 4.59
N SER A 208 -5.88 22.68 5.53
CA SER A 208 -6.61 23.10 6.72
C SER A 208 -5.72 23.30 7.95
N GLY A 209 -4.40 23.13 7.80
CA GLY A 209 -3.42 23.21 8.87
C GLY A 209 -3.39 21.97 9.78
N ARG A 210 -4.05 20.87 9.38
CA ARG A 210 -3.97 19.60 10.11
C ARG A 210 -2.78 18.80 9.62
N ARG A 211 -2.21 17.96 10.47
CA ARG A 211 -1.17 17.00 10.08
C ARG A 211 -1.66 16.13 8.95
N MET A 212 -0.85 16.00 7.91
CA MET A 212 -1.20 15.29 6.68
C MET A 212 -1.50 13.81 6.95
N TRP A 213 -2.63 13.33 6.42
CA TRP A 213 -3.00 11.90 6.57
C TRP A 213 -2.08 10.99 5.76
N GLU A 214 -1.63 11.43 4.60
CA GLU A 214 -0.81 10.67 3.65
C GLU A 214 0.69 10.67 4.00
N SER A 215 1.06 10.99 5.25
CA SER A 215 2.45 11.13 5.67
C SER A 215 3.29 9.87 5.47
N ASP A 216 2.72 8.67 5.66
CA ASP A 216 3.39 7.40 5.41
C ASP A 216 3.69 7.18 3.92
N MET A 217 2.81 7.66 3.04
CA MET A 217 2.98 7.56 1.59
C MET A 217 4.08 8.49 1.08
N PHE A 218 4.12 9.73 1.58
CA PHE A 218 5.20 10.67 1.25
C PHE A 218 6.55 10.18 1.78
N ALA A 219 6.56 9.67 3.01
CA ALA A 219 7.76 9.10 3.60
C ALA A 219 8.29 7.91 2.77
N TYR A 220 7.39 7.06 2.26
CA TYR A 220 7.77 5.98 1.34
C TYR A 220 8.43 6.52 0.07
N ALA A 221 7.88 7.56 -0.55
CA ALA A 221 8.47 8.16 -1.75
C ALA A 221 9.87 8.72 -1.48
N VAL A 222 10.06 9.37 -0.34
CA VAL A 222 11.36 9.93 0.08
C VAL A 222 12.38 8.81 0.27
N VAL A 223 12.06 7.80 1.08
CA VAL A 223 13.01 6.72 1.37
C VAL A 223 13.33 5.87 0.14
N ALA A 224 12.36 5.65 -0.74
CA ALA A 224 12.60 4.95 -2.00
C ALA A 224 13.60 5.71 -2.88
N ALA A 225 13.46 7.03 -2.97
CA ALA A 225 14.40 7.88 -3.70
C ALA A 225 15.80 7.89 -3.07
N GLU A 226 15.90 7.99 -1.72
CA GLU A 226 17.19 7.88 -1.01
C GLU A 226 17.88 6.54 -1.27
N ALA A 227 17.11 5.46 -1.36
CA ALA A 227 17.61 4.13 -1.65
C ALA A 227 17.89 3.87 -3.14
N GLY A 228 17.62 4.85 -4.02
CA GLY A 228 17.78 4.70 -5.46
C GLY A 228 16.78 3.76 -6.11
N LEU A 229 15.63 3.51 -5.49
CA LEU A 229 14.57 2.66 -6.04
C LEU A 229 13.73 3.44 -7.04
N ALA A 230 13.89 3.11 -8.32
CA ALA A 230 13.10 3.69 -9.40
C ALA A 230 11.89 2.79 -9.68
N HIS A 231 10.71 3.21 -9.24
CA HIS A 231 9.48 2.47 -9.48
C HIS A 231 9.05 2.56 -10.95
N GLU A 232 8.70 1.41 -11.50
CA GLU A 232 7.83 1.38 -12.67
C GLU A 232 6.41 1.72 -12.21
N LEU A 233 5.86 2.82 -12.72
CA LEU A 233 4.51 3.26 -12.37
C LEU A 233 3.52 2.74 -13.42
N THR A 234 2.57 1.92 -13.00
CA THR A 234 1.61 1.26 -13.88
C THR A 234 0.22 1.14 -13.21
N SER A 235 -0.74 0.59 -13.93
CA SER A 235 -2.11 0.40 -13.42
C SER A 235 -2.27 -0.97 -12.76
N LEU A 236 -1.74 -1.12 -11.53
CA LEU A 236 -1.93 -2.32 -10.71
C LEU A 236 -3.29 -2.34 -10.00
N GLY A 237 -3.86 -1.18 -9.77
CA GLY A 237 -5.13 -1.04 -9.08
C GLY A 237 -5.83 0.27 -9.43
N VAL A 238 -7.04 0.43 -8.97
CA VAL A 238 -7.81 1.67 -9.09
C VAL A 238 -8.48 2.00 -7.76
N CYS A 239 -8.61 3.28 -7.47
CA CYS A 239 -9.47 3.76 -6.38
C CYS A 239 -10.94 3.78 -6.82
N THR A 240 -11.85 3.70 -5.87
CA THR A 240 -13.30 3.64 -6.15
C THR A 240 -13.91 4.89 -6.78
N ASN A 241 -13.20 6.01 -6.77
CA ASN A 241 -13.63 7.26 -7.41
C ASN A 241 -13.16 7.41 -8.87
N TRP A 242 -12.58 6.35 -9.47
CA TRP A 242 -12.18 6.34 -10.87
C TRP A 242 -13.34 5.94 -11.79
N SER A 243 -13.20 6.29 -13.05
CA SER A 243 -14.22 5.95 -14.05
C SER A 243 -14.35 4.44 -14.23
N PRO A 244 -15.52 3.93 -14.68
CA PRO A 244 -15.69 2.52 -14.99
C PRO A 244 -14.69 1.98 -15.99
N ASP A 245 -14.27 2.80 -16.97
CA ASP A 245 -13.29 2.40 -18.00
C ASP A 245 -11.89 2.23 -17.39
N GLU A 246 -11.46 3.12 -16.50
CA GLU A 246 -10.19 2.97 -15.78
C GLU A 246 -10.21 1.76 -14.86
N ALA A 247 -11.36 1.47 -14.23
CA ALA A 247 -11.52 0.31 -13.37
C ALA A 247 -11.58 -1.01 -14.15
N ALA A 248 -12.00 -1.01 -15.42
CA ALA A 248 -12.30 -2.22 -16.18
C ALA A 248 -11.11 -3.17 -16.31
N GLY A 249 -9.89 -2.65 -16.48
CA GLY A 249 -8.65 -3.44 -16.65
C GLY A 249 -7.86 -3.66 -15.36
N ALA A 250 -8.20 -3.02 -14.24
CA ALA A 250 -7.39 -3.11 -13.04
C ALA A 250 -7.61 -4.43 -12.29
N PRO A 251 -6.54 -5.16 -11.93
CA PRO A 251 -6.64 -6.42 -11.18
C PRO A 251 -7.04 -6.22 -9.72
N ILE A 252 -6.83 -5.02 -9.16
CA ILE A 252 -7.16 -4.70 -7.77
C ILE A 252 -8.01 -3.42 -7.72
N ILE A 253 -9.05 -3.43 -6.90
CA ILE A 253 -9.80 -2.23 -6.50
C ILE A 253 -9.39 -1.86 -5.08
N HIS A 254 -8.93 -0.62 -4.90
CA HIS A 254 -8.64 -0.02 -3.60
C HIS A 254 -9.79 0.91 -3.23
N TYR A 255 -10.71 0.47 -2.34
CA TYR A 255 -11.88 1.26 -1.95
C TYR A 255 -11.57 2.25 -0.81
N CYS A 256 -10.46 2.97 -0.96
CA CYS A 256 -10.01 4.01 -0.01
C CYS A 256 -10.97 5.19 0.06
N ASN A 257 -11.65 5.51 -1.05
CA ASN A 257 -12.63 6.58 -1.16
C ASN A 257 -14.06 6.04 -1.18
N ALA A 258 -15.03 6.95 -1.10
CA ALA A 258 -16.43 6.61 -1.32
C ALA A 258 -16.65 6.14 -2.76
N VAL A 259 -17.63 5.25 -2.96
CA VAL A 259 -18.18 4.94 -4.26
C VAL A 259 -19.23 6.01 -4.56
N GLU A 260 -19.05 6.72 -5.65
CA GLU A 260 -19.94 7.80 -6.06
C GLU A 260 -20.86 7.35 -7.20
N GLY A 261 -22.09 7.84 -7.19
CA GLY A 261 -23.06 7.67 -8.28
C GLY A 261 -22.85 8.68 -9.40
N GLY A 262 -23.65 8.53 -10.47
CA GLY A 262 -23.54 9.40 -11.65
C GLY A 262 -23.84 10.89 -11.42
N ALA A 263 -24.49 11.23 -10.31
CA ALA A 263 -24.75 12.61 -9.89
C ALA A 263 -23.77 13.09 -8.78
N GLY A 264 -22.72 12.34 -8.49
CA GLY A 264 -21.74 12.65 -7.44
C GLY A 264 -22.22 12.34 -6.02
N GLU A 265 -23.35 11.65 -5.87
CA GLU A 265 -23.81 11.18 -4.56
C GLU A 265 -22.97 10.02 -4.06
N SER A 266 -22.66 9.99 -2.77
CA SER A 266 -21.98 8.84 -2.14
C SER A 266 -22.96 7.67 -2.02
N ILE A 267 -22.79 6.65 -2.86
CA ILE A 267 -23.59 5.41 -2.81
C ILE A 267 -23.13 4.54 -1.65
N TRP A 268 -21.83 4.46 -1.44
CA TRP A 268 -21.25 3.63 -0.40
C TRP A 268 -19.89 4.18 0.06
N SER A 269 -19.59 4.00 1.34
CA SER A 269 -18.27 4.30 1.90
C SER A 269 -17.97 3.35 3.05
N LYS A 270 -16.77 2.81 3.08
CA LYS A 270 -16.26 2.00 4.20
C LYS A 270 -16.34 2.73 5.54
N ARG A 271 -16.30 4.07 5.52
CA ARG A 271 -16.37 4.92 6.73
C ARG A 271 -17.76 4.91 7.38
N HIS A 272 -18.80 4.55 6.62
CA HIS A 272 -20.17 4.45 7.11
C HIS A 272 -20.49 3.05 7.66
N TYR A 273 -19.64 2.06 7.36
CA TYR A 273 -19.81 0.71 7.90
C TYR A 273 -19.27 0.65 9.33
N LYS A 274 -20.18 0.39 10.26
CA LYS A 274 -19.86 0.14 11.68
C LYS A 274 -20.28 -1.30 11.96
N PRO A 275 -19.32 -2.24 12.07
CA PRO A 275 -19.61 -3.61 12.39
C PRO A 275 -20.20 -3.77 13.79
#